data_9c0957d3abfe376d703dd9d5a1b937aa
#
_entry.id   9c0957d3abfe376d703dd9d5a1b937aa
#
_cell.length_a   1.000
_cell.length_b   1.000
_cell.length_c   1.000
_cell.angle_alpha   90.00
_cell.angle_beta   90.00
_cell.angle_gamma   90.00
#
_symmetry.space_group_name_H-M   'P 1'
#
loop_
_entity.id
_entity.type
_entity.pdbx_description
1 polymer ?
#
loop_
_entity_poly.entity_id
_entity_poly.type
_entity_poly.pdbx_seq_one_letter_code
_entity_poly.pdbx_strand_id
1 'polypeptide(L)'
;MRIRGLTAALALLVLALAGGSALAEGLTVDEVVQRTEQVAYYQGDDGRARVTMTITDGQGRVRNRRFQILRRDQDGDADEGAAEQKYFVHIKYPADVKNTVFMVWKHPERDDDRWLYLPALDLVKRIAAGDKRTSFLGSDFCYEDISGRSISDDRHRLIETTDDYYVLESVPKRPELVDFARFTMWIHRDSFVPVRAEYFDAQDRKYREYEVLEVATIQGHPTVMKSRMKDLRDGGETLLAFDNVAYDLGLPEGIFSERYLRHPPVSYLK
;
A
#
# COMPACT_ATOMS: atom_id res chain seq x y z
N MET A 1 95.04 -4.00 18.25
CA MET A 1 94.04 -3.05 18.86
C MET A 1 92.69 -3.30 18.23
N ARG A 2 91.74 -3.72 19.03
CA ARG A 2 90.40 -4.22 18.59
C ARG A 2 89.47 -3.05 18.22
N ILE A 3 88.81 -3.16 17.05
CA ILE A 3 87.66 -2.33 16.78
C ILE A 3 86.50 -3.25 16.41
N ARG A 4 85.46 -3.16 17.24
CA ARG A 4 84.23 -3.93 17.17
C ARG A 4 83.27 -3.33 16.08
N GLY A 5 82.75 -4.19 15.23
CA GLY A 5 81.75 -3.85 14.28
C GLY A 5 80.34 -3.74 14.94
N LEU A 6 79.61 -2.77 14.50
CA LEU A 6 78.20 -2.54 14.88
C LEU A 6 77.33 -2.91 13.67
N THR A 7 76.58 -4.01 13.78
CA THR A 7 75.55 -4.41 12.79
C THR A 7 74.26 -3.76 13.13
N ALA A 8 73.84 -2.88 12.26
CA ALA A 8 72.45 -2.26 12.32
C ALA A 8 71.47 -3.19 11.63
N ALA A 9 70.54 -3.73 12.40
CA ALA A 9 69.41 -4.48 11.90
C ALA A 9 68.31 -3.53 11.43
N LEU A 10 68.00 -3.54 10.15
CA LEU A 10 66.90 -2.80 9.52
C LEU A 10 65.61 -3.60 9.69
N ALA A 11 64.73 -3.19 10.62
CA ALA A 11 63.42 -3.78 10.78
C ALA A 11 62.44 -3.18 9.71
N LEU A 12 62.06 -4.01 8.72
CA LEU A 12 61.02 -3.68 7.74
C LEU A 12 59.65 -3.81 8.44
N LEU A 13 59.01 -2.66 8.68
CA LEU A 13 57.62 -2.58 9.15
C LEU A 13 56.69 -2.78 7.95
N VAL A 14 56.15 -4.00 7.75
CA VAL A 14 55.10 -4.27 6.77
C VAL A 14 53.79 -3.77 7.35
N LEU A 15 53.30 -2.58 6.88
CA LEU A 15 51.99 -2.05 7.16
C LEU A 15 51.00 -2.84 6.29
N ALA A 16 50.35 -3.85 6.85
CA ALA A 16 49.20 -4.53 6.22
C ALA A 16 48.00 -3.54 6.22
N LEU A 17 47.77 -2.88 5.08
CA LEU A 17 46.52 -2.21 4.80
C LEU A 17 45.43 -3.28 4.67
N ALA A 18 44.77 -3.57 5.78
CA ALA A 18 43.49 -4.25 5.75
C ALA A 18 42.48 -3.29 5.15
N GLY A 19 42.37 -3.29 3.80
CA GLY A 19 41.25 -2.72 3.07
C GLY A 19 39.99 -3.50 3.41
N GLY A 20 39.36 -3.15 4.50
CA GLY A 20 38.00 -3.58 4.75
C GLY A 20 37.11 -3.01 3.62
N SER A 21 36.71 -3.84 2.67
CA SER A 21 35.59 -3.55 1.81
C SER A 21 34.40 -3.34 2.73
N ALA A 22 34.04 -2.09 2.99
CA ALA A 22 32.73 -1.76 3.51
C ALA A 22 31.75 -2.27 2.44
N LEU A 23 31.18 -3.45 2.68
CA LEU A 23 29.97 -3.86 2.00
C LEU A 23 28.97 -2.74 2.31
N ALA A 24 28.48 -2.07 1.31
CA ALA A 24 27.37 -1.17 1.47
C ALA A 24 26.25 -2.03 2.10
N GLU A 25 25.97 -1.80 3.39
CA GLU A 25 24.89 -2.46 4.08
C GLU A 25 23.62 -2.08 3.33
N GLY A 26 23.01 -3.04 2.64
CA GLY A 26 21.72 -2.88 1.99
C GLY A 26 20.67 -2.63 3.07
N LEU A 27 19.54 -2.01 2.68
CA LEU A 27 18.42 -1.81 3.59
C LEU A 27 17.94 -3.14 4.16
N THR A 28 17.55 -3.13 5.42
CA THR A 28 16.89 -4.26 6.07
C THR A 28 15.48 -4.46 5.47
N VAL A 29 14.90 -5.64 5.68
CA VAL A 29 13.53 -5.94 5.25
C VAL A 29 12.55 -4.94 5.86
N ASP A 30 12.70 -4.64 7.15
CA ASP A 30 11.81 -3.73 7.88
C ASP A 30 11.91 -2.30 7.32
N GLU A 31 13.10 -1.81 6.99
CA GLU A 31 13.27 -0.49 6.35
C GLU A 31 12.63 -0.44 4.95
N VAL A 32 12.76 -1.49 4.14
CA VAL A 32 12.11 -1.56 2.83
C VAL A 32 10.59 -1.55 3.00
N VAL A 33 10.05 -2.32 3.93
CA VAL A 33 8.61 -2.41 4.19
C VAL A 33 8.06 -1.09 4.70
N GLN A 34 8.71 -0.45 5.67
CA GLN A 34 8.29 0.86 6.21
C GLN A 34 8.28 1.95 5.13
N ARG A 35 9.35 2.05 4.32
CA ARG A 35 9.40 3.03 3.21
C ARG A 35 8.32 2.75 2.16
N THR A 36 8.04 1.48 1.89
CA THR A 36 6.96 1.09 0.96
C THR A 36 5.61 1.51 1.49
N GLU A 37 5.33 1.28 2.77
CA GLU A 37 4.07 1.72 3.40
C GLU A 37 3.93 3.23 3.38
N GLN A 38 5.00 3.96 3.73
CA GLN A 38 5.04 5.42 3.68
C GLN A 38 4.67 5.93 2.28
N VAL A 39 5.28 5.38 1.24
CA VAL A 39 5.02 5.79 -0.15
C VAL A 39 3.64 5.36 -0.62
N ALA A 40 3.16 4.19 -0.22
CA ALA A 40 1.88 3.68 -0.70
C ALA A 40 0.67 4.36 -0.04
N TYR A 41 0.79 4.77 1.25
CA TYR A 41 -0.38 5.15 2.04
C TYR A 41 -0.24 6.45 2.85
N TYR A 42 0.99 6.93 3.12
CA TYR A 42 1.25 8.04 4.06
C TYR A 42 1.88 9.28 3.40
N GLN A 43 1.69 9.47 2.09
CA GLN A 43 2.21 10.66 1.42
C GLN A 43 1.35 11.90 1.72
N GLY A 44 1.97 12.94 2.27
CA GLY A 44 1.30 14.14 2.79
C GLY A 44 0.42 13.82 4.01
N ASP A 45 0.03 14.83 4.78
CA ASP A 45 -0.82 14.67 5.98
C ASP A 45 -2.25 14.24 5.63
N ASP A 46 -2.73 14.63 4.46
CA ASP A 46 -4.01 14.26 3.91
C ASP A 46 -3.98 14.23 2.37
N GLY A 47 -5.04 13.72 1.77
CA GLY A 47 -5.12 13.70 0.32
C GLY A 47 -6.52 13.45 -0.22
N ARG A 48 -6.68 13.81 -1.48
CA ARG A 48 -7.87 13.61 -2.27
C ARG A 48 -7.52 13.00 -3.62
N ALA A 49 -8.37 12.10 -4.10
CA ALA A 49 -8.32 11.61 -5.47
C ALA A 49 -9.72 11.39 -6.03
N ARG A 50 -9.88 11.55 -7.33
CA ARG A 50 -11.01 11.04 -8.08
C ARG A 50 -10.58 9.75 -8.77
N VAL A 51 -11.45 8.74 -8.74
CA VAL A 51 -11.15 7.41 -9.27
C VAL A 51 -12.19 7.01 -10.30
N THR A 52 -11.73 6.57 -11.45
CA THR A 52 -12.49 5.80 -12.43
C THR A 52 -12.06 4.34 -12.33
N MET A 53 -13.00 3.48 -12.00
CA MET A 53 -12.83 2.03 -11.92
C MET A 53 -13.55 1.38 -13.08
N THR A 54 -12.82 0.63 -13.91
CA THR A 54 -13.37 -0.16 -15.03
C THR A 54 -13.22 -1.63 -14.69
N ILE A 55 -14.34 -2.32 -14.57
CA ILE A 55 -14.43 -3.74 -14.22
C ILE A 55 -14.79 -4.51 -15.47
N THR A 56 -13.95 -5.45 -15.89
CA THR A 56 -14.21 -6.38 -17.00
C THR A 56 -14.31 -7.78 -16.43
N ASP A 57 -15.46 -8.43 -16.57
CA ASP A 57 -15.61 -9.81 -16.09
C ASP A 57 -15.07 -10.85 -17.11
N GLY A 58 -14.99 -12.12 -16.71
CA GLY A 58 -14.46 -13.19 -17.53
C GLY A 58 -15.22 -13.45 -18.85
N GLN A 59 -16.40 -12.84 -19.04
CA GLN A 59 -17.15 -12.85 -20.29
C GLN A 59 -16.93 -11.58 -21.13
N GLY A 60 -16.04 -10.68 -20.69
CA GLY A 60 -15.73 -9.43 -21.37
C GLY A 60 -16.79 -8.32 -21.19
N ARG A 61 -17.74 -8.47 -20.26
CA ARG A 61 -18.72 -7.41 -19.95
C ARG A 61 -18.07 -6.33 -19.11
N VAL A 62 -18.23 -5.07 -19.53
CA VAL A 62 -17.61 -3.92 -18.89
C VAL A 62 -18.60 -3.18 -18.01
N ARG A 63 -18.19 -2.87 -16.78
CA ARG A 63 -18.92 -2.00 -15.84
C ARG A 63 -18.00 -0.91 -15.35
N ASN A 64 -18.53 0.30 -15.22
CA ASN A 64 -17.76 1.43 -14.73
C ASN A 64 -18.29 1.92 -13.38
N ARG A 65 -17.38 2.37 -12.51
CA ARG A 65 -17.65 3.07 -11.27
C ARG A 65 -16.86 4.36 -11.25
N ARG A 66 -17.39 5.41 -10.67
CA ARG A 66 -16.64 6.64 -10.37
C ARG A 66 -16.88 7.01 -8.93
N PHE A 67 -15.79 7.30 -8.23
CA PHE A 67 -15.86 7.70 -6.83
C PHE A 67 -14.74 8.68 -6.49
N GLN A 68 -14.83 9.27 -5.33
CA GLN A 68 -13.84 10.17 -4.78
C GLN A 68 -13.36 9.62 -3.45
N ILE A 69 -12.06 9.75 -3.20
CA ILE A 69 -11.41 9.32 -1.97
C ILE A 69 -10.89 10.57 -1.27
N LEU A 70 -11.14 10.65 0.03
CA LEU A 70 -10.41 11.50 0.96
C LEU A 70 -9.66 10.58 1.92
N ARG A 71 -8.42 10.94 2.23
CA ARG A 71 -7.60 10.31 3.24
C ARG A 71 -7.07 11.38 4.17
N ARG A 72 -6.94 11.05 5.46
CA ARG A 72 -6.24 11.87 6.45
C ARG A 72 -5.51 10.98 7.42
N ASP A 73 -4.26 11.34 7.73
CA ASP A 73 -3.49 10.76 8.80
C ASP A 73 -3.88 11.43 10.13
N GLN A 74 -3.91 10.69 11.21
CA GLN A 74 -4.05 11.27 12.54
C GLN A 74 -2.71 11.85 12.99
N ASP A 75 -2.78 12.94 13.76
CA ASP A 75 -1.60 13.59 14.33
C ASP A 75 -0.81 12.58 15.19
N GLY A 76 0.35 12.22 14.74
CA GLY A 76 1.31 11.31 15.36
C GLY A 76 2.51 11.23 14.43
N ASP A 77 3.71 11.08 14.99
CA ASP A 77 4.93 11.00 14.18
C ASP A 77 4.84 9.82 13.20
N ALA A 78 4.53 10.11 11.95
CA ALA A 78 4.55 9.13 10.84
C ALA A 78 5.95 8.49 10.68
N ASP A 79 6.96 9.06 11.34
CA ASP A 79 8.33 8.54 11.37
C ASP A 79 8.51 7.33 12.32
N GLU A 80 7.58 7.05 13.24
CA GLU A 80 7.71 5.96 14.23
C GLU A 80 6.89 4.69 13.91
N GLY A 81 6.23 4.63 12.77
CA GLY A 81 5.42 3.46 12.37
C GLY A 81 4.03 3.85 11.87
N ALA A 82 3.20 2.86 11.55
CA ALA A 82 1.88 3.07 10.99
C ALA A 82 1.01 3.93 11.93
N ALA A 83 0.77 5.19 11.56
CA ALA A 83 -0.17 6.07 12.26
C ALA A 83 -1.63 5.66 11.98
N GLU A 84 -2.56 6.08 12.85
CA GLU A 84 -3.98 5.95 12.54
C GLU A 84 -4.32 6.75 11.27
N GLN A 85 -5.15 6.19 10.41
CA GLN A 85 -5.62 6.86 9.19
C GLN A 85 -7.13 6.79 9.06
N LYS A 86 -7.69 7.79 8.40
CA LYS A 86 -9.11 7.82 8.05
C LYS A 86 -9.30 7.94 6.54
N TYR A 87 -10.16 7.09 6.01
CA TYR A 87 -10.57 7.10 4.61
C TYR A 87 -12.06 7.37 4.49
N PHE A 88 -12.42 8.15 3.48
CA PHE A 88 -13.81 8.42 3.11
C PHE A 88 -13.95 8.29 1.59
N VAL A 89 -14.75 7.32 1.15
CA VAL A 89 -14.96 7.01 -0.27
C VAL A 89 -16.41 7.27 -0.62
N HIS A 90 -16.65 8.20 -1.54
CA HIS A 90 -18.00 8.58 -1.98
C HIS A 90 -18.25 8.17 -3.43
N ILE A 91 -19.20 7.28 -3.64
CA ILE A 91 -19.54 6.75 -4.96
C ILE A 91 -20.42 7.76 -5.71
N LYS A 92 -20.01 8.11 -6.93
CA LYS A 92 -20.66 9.12 -7.78
C LYS A 92 -21.42 8.51 -8.96
N TYR A 93 -21.02 7.32 -9.42
CA TYR A 93 -21.60 6.65 -10.59
C TYR A 93 -21.39 5.14 -10.50
N PRO A 94 -22.31 4.33 -11.01
CA PRO A 94 -23.58 4.64 -11.67
C PRO A 94 -24.71 4.97 -10.68
N ALA A 95 -25.91 5.18 -11.21
CA ALA A 95 -27.06 5.67 -10.44
C ALA A 95 -27.51 4.70 -9.33
N ASP A 96 -27.41 3.39 -9.57
CA ASP A 96 -27.81 2.31 -8.64
C ASP A 96 -26.97 2.26 -7.35
N VAL A 97 -25.70 2.71 -7.41
CA VAL A 97 -24.79 2.77 -6.26
C VAL A 97 -24.40 4.21 -5.88
N LYS A 98 -24.97 5.21 -6.58
CA LYS A 98 -24.66 6.62 -6.32
C LYS A 98 -24.99 6.98 -4.87
N ASN A 99 -24.11 7.80 -4.27
CA ASN A 99 -24.14 8.23 -2.87
C ASN A 99 -23.94 7.11 -1.84
N THR A 100 -23.57 5.90 -2.26
CA THR A 100 -22.95 4.93 -1.35
C THR A 100 -21.68 5.54 -0.79
N VAL A 101 -21.43 5.36 0.51
CA VAL A 101 -20.23 5.82 1.19
C VAL A 101 -19.58 4.64 1.87
N PHE A 102 -18.27 4.49 1.64
CA PHE A 102 -17.41 3.58 2.41
C PHE A 102 -16.45 4.44 3.23
N MET A 103 -16.38 4.19 4.53
CA MET A 103 -15.50 4.89 5.45
C MET A 103 -14.68 3.88 6.26
N VAL A 104 -13.40 4.19 6.48
CA VAL A 104 -12.49 3.39 7.27
C VAL A 104 -11.77 4.27 8.28
N TRP A 105 -11.65 3.78 9.50
CA TRP A 105 -10.67 4.23 10.47
C TRP A 105 -9.68 3.09 10.65
N LYS A 106 -8.46 3.31 10.20
CA LYS A 106 -7.36 2.36 10.35
C LYS A 106 -6.72 2.51 11.71
N HIS A 107 -6.39 1.39 12.30
CA HIS A 107 -5.74 1.31 13.60
C HIS A 107 -4.51 0.40 13.53
N PRO A 108 -3.32 0.88 13.92
CA PRO A 108 -2.10 0.07 13.88
C PRO A 108 -2.14 -1.18 14.76
N GLU A 109 -2.82 -1.10 15.91
CA GLU A 109 -2.77 -2.13 16.96
C GLU A 109 -4.01 -3.04 17.04
N ARG A 110 -5.05 -2.74 16.26
CA ARG A 110 -6.29 -3.50 16.24
C ARG A 110 -6.92 -3.54 14.86
N ASP A 111 -7.98 -4.33 14.69
CA ASP A 111 -8.74 -4.35 13.44
C ASP A 111 -9.37 -2.98 13.14
N ASP A 112 -9.34 -2.60 11.87
CA ASP A 112 -9.92 -1.35 11.38
C ASP A 112 -11.43 -1.32 11.55
N ASP A 113 -11.97 -0.15 11.86
CA ASP A 113 -13.39 0.11 11.82
C ASP A 113 -13.81 0.47 10.39
N ARG A 114 -14.79 -0.25 9.84
CA ARG A 114 -15.30 -0.05 8.47
C ARG A 114 -16.80 0.11 8.46
N TRP A 115 -17.28 1.14 7.77
CA TRP A 115 -18.70 1.42 7.58
C TRP A 115 -19.04 1.50 6.10
N LEU A 116 -20.19 0.94 5.73
CA LEU A 116 -20.79 1.08 4.42
C LEU A 116 -22.18 1.67 4.57
N TYR A 117 -22.41 2.84 3.99
CA TYR A 117 -23.73 3.43 3.88
C TYR A 117 -24.37 3.08 2.53
N LEU A 118 -25.56 2.53 2.59
CA LEU A 118 -26.38 2.14 1.45
C LEU A 118 -27.60 3.09 1.34
N PRO A 119 -27.55 4.12 0.49
CA PRO A 119 -28.57 5.16 0.46
C PRO A 119 -29.96 4.64 0.06
N ALA A 120 -30.06 3.64 -0.80
CA ALA A 120 -31.33 3.02 -1.20
C ALA A 120 -32.12 2.41 -0.02
N LEU A 121 -31.45 2.07 1.07
CA LEU A 121 -32.01 1.46 2.28
C LEU A 121 -31.92 2.39 3.49
N ASP A 122 -31.33 3.56 3.36
CA ASP A 122 -30.89 4.44 4.47
C ASP A 122 -30.15 3.65 5.59
N LEU A 123 -29.35 2.69 5.19
CA LEU A 123 -28.70 1.75 6.10
C LEU A 123 -27.19 2.03 6.22
N VAL A 124 -26.73 2.22 7.43
CA VAL A 124 -25.30 2.13 7.78
C VAL A 124 -24.99 0.73 8.28
N LYS A 125 -24.12 0.02 7.57
CA LYS A 125 -23.65 -1.33 7.94
C LYS A 125 -22.19 -1.26 8.35
N ARG A 126 -21.81 -1.91 9.43
CA ARG A 126 -20.40 -2.17 9.74
C ARG A 126 -19.94 -3.41 8.97
N ILE A 127 -18.72 -3.32 8.40
CA ILE A 127 -18.06 -4.45 7.76
C ILE A 127 -17.14 -5.09 8.80
N ALA A 128 -17.41 -6.35 9.13
CA ALA A 128 -16.62 -7.08 10.10
C ALA A 128 -15.19 -7.36 9.60
N ALA A 129 -14.23 -7.59 10.48
CA ALA A 129 -12.85 -7.89 10.13
C ALA A 129 -12.74 -9.11 9.21
N GLY A 130 -13.58 -10.14 9.38
CA GLY A 130 -13.64 -11.31 8.51
C GLY A 130 -14.18 -11.03 7.09
N ASP A 131 -14.92 -9.92 6.90
CA ASP A 131 -15.53 -9.54 5.61
C ASP A 131 -14.65 -8.55 4.82
N LYS A 132 -13.51 -8.12 5.37
CA LYS A 132 -12.65 -7.09 4.74
C LYS A 132 -12.13 -7.48 3.36
N ARG A 133 -12.07 -8.79 3.08
CA ARG A 133 -11.63 -9.36 1.79
C ARG A 133 -12.76 -9.57 0.79
N THR A 134 -14.01 -9.22 1.13
CA THR A 134 -15.10 -9.26 0.15
C THR A 134 -14.95 -8.17 -0.91
N SER A 135 -15.48 -8.44 -2.10
CA SER A 135 -15.35 -7.57 -3.27
C SER A 135 -15.88 -6.15 -3.01
N PHE A 136 -15.09 -5.14 -3.35
CA PHE A 136 -15.50 -3.74 -3.32
C PHE A 136 -16.26 -3.40 -4.61
N LEU A 137 -17.55 -3.07 -4.48
CA LEU A 137 -18.44 -2.67 -5.59
C LEU A 137 -18.51 -3.67 -6.76
N GLY A 138 -18.26 -4.95 -6.51
CA GLY A 138 -18.26 -6.02 -7.53
C GLY A 138 -17.03 -5.99 -8.44
N SER A 139 -15.91 -5.46 -7.96
CA SER A 139 -14.59 -5.43 -8.61
C SER A 139 -13.68 -6.55 -8.10
N ASP A 140 -12.50 -6.69 -8.71
CA ASP A 140 -11.44 -7.59 -8.25
C ASP A 140 -10.63 -7.01 -7.07
N PHE A 141 -10.90 -5.75 -6.70
CA PHE A 141 -10.43 -5.17 -5.44
C PHE A 141 -11.38 -5.53 -4.30
N CYS A 142 -10.84 -5.78 -3.12
CA CYS A 142 -11.62 -5.96 -1.90
C CYS A 142 -11.64 -4.68 -1.05
N TYR A 143 -12.46 -4.64 0.01
CA TYR A 143 -12.53 -3.48 0.90
C TYR A 143 -11.18 -3.14 1.52
N GLU A 144 -10.37 -4.14 1.90
CA GLU A 144 -9.03 -3.94 2.47
C GLU A 144 -8.08 -3.27 1.46
N ASP A 145 -8.16 -3.62 0.17
CA ASP A 145 -7.29 -3.02 -0.87
C ASP A 145 -7.52 -1.52 -1.05
N ILE A 146 -8.70 -1.01 -0.73
CA ILE A 146 -9.04 0.41 -0.90
C ILE A 146 -8.36 1.29 0.16
N SER A 147 -8.19 0.78 1.38
CA SER A 147 -7.52 1.49 2.47
C SER A 147 -6.11 0.98 2.77
N GLY A 148 -5.69 -0.05 2.06
CA GLY A 148 -4.41 -0.71 2.27
C GLY A 148 -4.42 -1.71 3.43
N ARG A 149 -3.57 -2.73 3.29
CA ARG A 149 -3.29 -3.72 4.32
C ARG A 149 -2.16 -3.21 5.21
N SER A 150 -2.27 -3.39 6.53
CA SER A 150 -1.19 -3.02 7.44
C SER A 150 0.03 -3.95 7.26
N ILE A 151 1.22 -3.38 7.25
CA ILE A 151 2.47 -4.17 7.24
C ILE A 151 2.59 -5.08 8.46
N SER A 152 2.02 -4.68 9.58
CA SER A 152 2.03 -5.47 10.81
C SER A 152 1.20 -6.76 10.71
N ASP A 153 0.32 -6.91 9.72
CA ASP A 153 -0.53 -8.10 9.53
C ASP A 153 0.25 -9.29 8.95
N ASP A 154 1.45 -9.06 8.41
CA ASP A 154 2.23 -10.09 7.73
C ASP A 154 3.64 -10.23 8.33
N ARG A 155 4.29 -11.37 8.05
CA ARG A 155 5.71 -11.57 8.19
C ARG A 155 6.35 -11.42 6.83
N HIS A 156 7.36 -10.58 6.72
CA HIS A 156 8.03 -10.25 5.47
C HIS A 156 9.41 -10.89 5.39
N ARG A 157 9.80 -11.31 4.19
CA ARG A 157 11.13 -11.83 3.89
C ARG A 157 11.59 -11.30 2.54
N LEU A 158 12.77 -10.71 2.48
CA LEU A 158 13.41 -10.34 1.21
C LEU A 158 13.89 -11.63 0.54
N ILE A 159 13.36 -11.93 -0.66
CA ILE A 159 13.71 -13.14 -1.40
C ILE A 159 14.67 -12.87 -2.54
N GLU A 160 14.67 -11.62 -3.06
CA GLU A 160 15.57 -11.21 -4.14
C GLU A 160 15.79 -9.69 -4.10
N THR A 161 16.95 -9.25 -4.55
CA THR A 161 17.22 -7.84 -4.88
C THR A 161 17.79 -7.81 -6.30
N THR A 162 17.07 -7.18 -7.21
CA THR A 162 17.51 -6.93 -8.58
C THR A 162 18.07 -5.51 -8.71
N ASP A 163 18.46 -5.10 -9.91
CA ASP A 163 18.90 -3.72 -10.16
C ASP A 163 17.75 -2.71 -9.92
N ASP A 164 16.50 -3.11 -10.22
CA ASP A 164 15.34 -2.23 -10.17
C ASP A 164 14.43 -2.47 -8.96
N TYR A 165 14.44 -3.69 -8.36
CA TYR A 165 13.43 -4.09 -7.38
C TYR A 165 13.99 -4.75 -6.13
N TYR A 166 13.34 -4.48 -5.00
CA TYR A 166 13.29 -5.39 -3.86
C TYR A 166 12.10 -6.32 -4.06
N VAL A 167 12.33 -7.64 -3.93
CA VAL A 167 11.27 -8.65 -4.04
C VAL A 167 11.02 -9.25 -2.67
N LEU A 168 9.84 -9.00 -2.11
CA LEU A 168 9.44 -9.49 -0.81
C LEU A 168 8.42 -10.64 -0.93
N GLU A 169 8.61 -11.67 -0.13
CA GLU A 169 7.55 -12.62 0.20
C GLU A 169 6.92 -12.24 1.54
N SER A 170 5.60 -12.27 1.59
CA SER A 170 4.82 -11.91 2.77
C SER A 170 3.83 -13.00 3.11
N VAL A 171 3.78 -13.39 4.39
CA VAL A 171 2.92 -14.47 4.91
C VAL A 171 2.05 -13.91 6.02
N PRO A 172 0.71 -14.07 5.96
CA PRO A 172 -0.20 -13.52 6.95
C PRO A 172 0.05 -14.12 8.35
N LYS A 173 0.01 -13.27 9.38
CA LYS A 173 0.06 -13.70 10.79
C LYS A 173 -1.26 -14.33 11.24
N ARG A 174 -2.38 -13.90 10.60
CA ARG A 174 -3.74 -14.39 10.85
C ARG A 174 -4.34 -14.93 9.54
N PRO A 175 -3.96 -16.16 9.10
CA PRO A 175 -4.38 -16.71 7.82
C PRO A 175 -5.90 -16.93 7.72
N GLU A 176 -6.61 -17.08 8.84
CA GLU A 176 -8.06 -17.24 8.89
C GLU A 176 -8.84 -15.98 8.50
N LEU A 177 -8.18 -14.80 8.45
CA LEU A 177 -8.80 -13.53 8.07
C LEU A 177 -8.55 -13.13 6.61
N VAL A 178 -7.88 -13.98 5.83
CA VAL A 178 -7.52 -13.68 4.44
C VAL A 178 -7.76 -14.89 3.55
N ASP A 179 -7.80 -14.67 2.24
CA ASP A 179 -8.03 -15.68 1.21
C ASP A 179 -6.74 -16.14 0.50
N PHE A 180 -5.57 -15.73 0.99
CA PHE A 180 -4.26 -16.10 0.46
C PHE A 180 -3.39 -16.76 1.54
N ALA A 181 -2.48 -17.63 1.11
CA ALA A 181 -1.47 -18.24 1.99
C ALA A 181 -0.19 -17.39 2.04
N ARG A 182 0.15 -16.74 0.95
CA ARG A 182 1.28 -15.80 0.81
C ARG A 182 1.07 -14.88 -0.37
N PHE A 183 1.84 -13.79 -0.41
CA PHE A 183 1.98 -12.97 -1.62
C PHE A 183 3.44 -12.57 -1.82
N THR A 184 3.79 -12.31 -3.07
CA THR A 184 5.09 -11.77 -3.47
C THR A 184 4.88 -10.35 -3.97
N MET A 185 5.71 -9.41 -3.55
CA MET A 185 5.62 -7.99 -3.92
C MET A 185 6.94 -7.52 -4.52
N TRP A 186 6.87 -6.79 -5.63
CA TRP A 186 7.99 -6.10 -6.26
C TRP A 186 7.91 -4.62 -5.92
N ILE A 187 8.94 -4.10 -5.30
CA ILE A 187 9.05 -2.72 -4.81
C ILE A 187 10.17 -2.05 -5.59
N HIS A 188 9.88 -0.98 -6.29
CA HIS A 188 10.88 -0.22 -7.04
C HIS A 188 11.89 0.42 -6.09
N ARG A 189 13.20 0.19 -6.32
CA ARG A 189 14.25 0.52 -5.35
C ARG A 189 14.38 1.99 -5.03
N ASP A 190 14.25 2.85 -6.05
CA ASP A 190 14.47 4.29 -5.87
C ASP A 190 13.26 5.01 -5.28
N SER A 191 12.04 4.59 -5.68
CA SER A 191 10.80 5.26 -5.29
C SER A 191 10.04 4.57 -4.16
N PHE A 192 10.37 3.33 -3.83
CA PHE A 192 9.65 2.44 -2.91
C PHE A 192 8.17 2.21 -3.28
N VAL A 193 7.77 2.53 -4.51
CA VAL A 193 6.43 2.21 -5.01
C VAL A 193 6.30 0.69 -5.18
N PRO A 194 5.29 0.04 -4.58
CA PRO A 194 4.98 -1.37 -4.84
C PRO A 194 4.33 -1.47 -6.22
N VAL A 195 5.09 -1.96 -7.20
CA VAL A 195 4.66 -1.94 -8.62
C VAL A 195 3.94 -3.20 -9.05
N ARG A 196 4.10 -4.30 -8.32
CA ARG A 196 3.46 -5.60 -8.61
C ARG A 196 3.27 -6.38 -7.34
N ALA A 197 2.16 -7.15 -7.27
CA ALA A 197 1.97 -8.19 -6.26
C ALA A 197 1.29 -9.41 -6.86
N GLU A 198 1.69 -10.60 -6.42
CA GLU A 198 1.12 -11.88 -6.80
C GLU A 198 0.66 -12.64 -5.56
N TYR A 199 -0.60 -13.08 -5.54
CA TYR A 199 -1.20 -13.78 -4.42
C TYR A 199 -1.36 -15.26 -4.72
N PHE A 200 -1.04 -16.09 -3.73
CA PHE A 200 -1.04 -17.54 -3.83
C PHE A 200 -1.98 -18.15 -2.79
N ASP A 201 -2.72 -19.15 -3.22
CA ASP A 201 -3.61 -19.94 -2.35
C ASP A 201 -2.85 -21.00 -1.51
N ALA A 202 -3.55 -21.76 -0.69
CA ALA A 202 -2.97 -22.80 0.15
C ALA A 202 -2.34 -23.98 -0.65
N GLN A 203 -2.63 -24.10 -1.93
CA GLN A 203 -2.04 -25.07 -2.86
C GLN A 203 -0.91 -24.48 -3.68
N ASP A 204 -0.42 -23.30 -3.30
CA ASP A 204 0.63 -22.54 -3.98
C ASP A 204 0.29 -22.17 -5.45
N ARG A 205 -1.00 -22.07 -5.78
CA ARG A 205 -1.44 -21.60 -7.08
C ARG A 205 -1.63 -20.10 -7.05
N LYS A 206 -0.99 -19.39 -8.01
CA LYS A 206 -1.27 -17.97 -8.21
C LYS A 206 -2.69 -17.78 -8.68
N TYR A 207 -3.49 -17.01 -7.95
CA TYR A 207 -4.88 -16.77 -8.28
C TYR A 207 -5.24 -15.30 -8.49
N ARG A 208 -4.39 -14.37 -8.03
CA ARG A 208 -4.64 -12.94 -8.11
C ARG A 208 -3.34 -12.19 -8.35
N GLU A 209 -3.39 -11.13 -9.15
CA GLU A 209 -2.22 -10.28 -9.40
C GLU A 209 -2.61 -8.81 -9.44
N TYR A 210 -1.75 -7.97 -8.88
CA TYR A 210 -1.81 -6.51 -8.92
C TYR A 210 -0.63 -5.98 -9.73
N GLU A 211 -0.87 -4.94 -10.53
CA GLU A 211 0.16 -4.27 -11.32
C GLU A 211 -0.10 -2.76 -11.39
N VAL A 212 0.96 -1.98 -11.19
CA VAL A 212 0.98 -0.54 -11.45
C VAL A 212 1.30 -0.32 -12.92
N LEU A 213 0.45 0.44 -13.61
CA LEU A 213 0.58 0.73 -15.04
C LEU A 213 1.11 2.14 -15.31
N GLU A 214 0.94 3.05 -14.35
CA GLU A 214 1.36 4.44 -14.48
C GLU A 214 1.68 5.03 -13.10
N VAL A 215 2.81 5.73 -13.01
CA VAL A 215 3.23 6.52 -11.84
C VAL A 215 3.56 7.92 -12.32
N ALA A 216 3.13 8.93 -11.58
CA ALA A 216 3.50 10.33 -11.79
C ALA A 216 4.00 10.95 -10.49
N THR A 217 4.74 12.05 -10.58
CA THR A 217 5.10 12.83 -9.39
C THR A 217 4.08 13.93 -9.18
N ILE A 218 3.35 13.90 -8.08
CA ILE A 218 2.36 14.91 -7.68
C ILE A 218 2.85 15.59 -6.40
N GLN A 219 3.04 16.90 -6.45
CA GLN A 219 3.54 17.69 -5.30
C GLN A 219 4.83 17.12 -4.67
N GLY A 220 5.70 16.50 -5.50
CA GLY A 220 6.94 15.85 -5.03
C GLY A 220 6.79 14.38 -4.63
N HIS A 221 5.58 13.84 -4.56
CA HIS A 221 5.29 12.47 -4.16
C HIS A 221 5.14 11.53 -5.37
N PRO A 222 5.83 10.37 -5.41
CA PRO A 222 5.59 9.35 -6.42
C PRO A 222 4.19 8.73 -6.22
N THR A 223 3.31 8.96 -7.16
CA THR A 223 1.87 8.66 -7.05
C THR A 223 1.45 7.66 -8.12
N VAL A 224 0.79 6.58 -7.74
CA VAL A 224 0.17 5.63 -8.67
C VAL A 224 -1.03 6.30 -9.33
N MET A 225 -0.96 6.50 -10.65
CA MET A 225 -2.04 7.09 -11.44
C MET A 225 -2.91 6.05 -12.10
N LYS A 226 -2.40 4.85 -12.32
CA LYS A 226 -3.16 3.75 -12.91
C LYS A 226 -2.66 2.41 -12.40
N SER A 227 -3.58 1.56 -12.00
CA SER A 227 -3.28 0.20 -11.58
C SER A 227 -4.32 -0.80 -12.04
N ARG A 228 -3.95 -2.06 -12.02
CA ARG A 228 -4.80 -3.18 -12.41
C ARG A 228 -4.76 -4.28 -11.36
N MET A 229 -5.92 -4.87 -11.11
CA MET A 229 -6.06 -6.12 -10.37
C MET A 229 -6.70 -7.15 -11.28
N LYS A 230 -6.18 -8.38 -11.29
CA LYS A 230 -6.77 -9.52 -11.98
C LYS A 230 -7.09 -10.64 -11.02
N ASP A 231 -8.25 -11.25 -11.17
CA ASP A 231 -8.56 -12.56 -10.60
C ASP A 231 -8.38 -13.62 -11.70
N LEU A 232 -7.41 -14.51 -11.51
CA LEU A 232 -7.06 -15.55 -12.48
C LEU A 232 -8.00 -16.76 -12.42
N ARG A 233 -8.89 -16.81 -11.42
CA ARG A 233 -9.86 -17.91 -11.24
C ARG A 233 -11.06 -17.77 -12.16
N ASP A 234 -11.52 -16.53 -12.37
CA ASP A 234 -12.69 -16.23 -13.20
C ASP A 234 -12.37 -15.44 -14.48
N GLY A 235 -11.09 -15.00 -14.62
CA GLY A 235 -10.60 -14.25 -15.78
C GLY A 235 -11.02 -12.79 -15.79
N GLY A 236 -11.48 -12.25 -14.65
CA GLY A 236 -11.83 -10.85 -14.49
C GLY A 236 -10.60 -9.94 -14.32
N GLU A 237 -10.76 -8.66 -14.68
CA GLU A 237 -9.80 -7.62 -14.36
C GLU A 237 -10.49 -6.32 -14.00
N THR A 238 -9.89 -5.58 -13.09
CA THR A 238 -10.32 -4.24 -12.72
C THR A 238 -9.18 -3.24 -12.87
N LEU A 239 -9.43 -2.18 -13.64
CA LEU A 239 -8.53 -1.03 -13.77
C LEU A 239 -8.99 0.09 -12.85
N LEU A 240 -8.05 0.68 -12.11
CA LEU A 240 -8.20 1.96 -11.41
C LEU A 240 -7.40 3.03 -12.15
N ALA A 241 -8.04 4.14 -12.47
CA ALA A 241 -7.39 5.33 -12.97
C ALA A 241 -7.70 6.49 -12.02
N PHE A 242 -6.65 7.15 -11.53
CA PHE A 242 -6.73 8.25 -10.59
C PHE A 242 -6.55 9.58 -11.32
N ASP A 243 -7.36 10.55 -10.99
CA ASP A 243 -7.22 11.92 -11.47
C ASP A 243 -7.52 12.91 -10.34
N ASN A 244 -7.18 14.18 -10.55
CA ASN A 244 -7.37 15.24 -9.56
C ASN A 244 -6.77 14.88 -8.18
N VAL A 245 -5.61 14.20 -8.19
CA VAL A 245 -4.88 13.85 -6.97
C VAL A 245 -4.25 15.12 -6.39
N ALA A 246 -4.43 15.33 -5.10
CA ALA A 246 -3.81 16.42 -4.37
C ALA A 246 -3.57 16.00 -2.92
N TYR A 247 -2.47 16.47 -2.36
CA TYR A 247 -2.02 16.25 -0.99
C TYR A 247 -2.04 17.55 -0.19
N ASP A 248 -2.01 17.45 1.15
CA ASP A 248 -1.87 18.57 2.09
C ASP A 248 -2.94 19.65 1.93
N LEU A 249 -4.20 19.21 1.86
CA LEU A 249 -5.37 20.05 1.65
C LEU A 249 -5.91 20.66 2.94
N GLY A 250 -5.40 20.24 4.11
CA GLY A 250 -5.90 20.64 5.42
C GLY A 250 -7.30 20.11 5.70
N LEU A 251 -7.58 18.83 5.35
CA LEU A 251 -8.89 18.23 5.56
C LEU A 251 -9.22 18.15 7.05
N PRO A 252 -10.36 18.70 7.51
CA PRO A 252 -10.73 18.61 8.93
C PRO A 252 -11.02 17.16 9.33
N GLU A 253 -10.54 16.73 10.50
CA GLU A 253 -10.80 15.38 11.02
C GLU A 253 -12.29 15.06 11.12
N GLY A 254 -13.12 16.02 11.52
CA GLY A 254 -14.56 15.84 11.73
C GLY A 254 -15.34 15.37 10.51
N ILE A 255 -14.80 15.50 9.28
CA ILE A 255 -15.48 15.02 8.08
C ILE A 255 -15.44 13.49 7.95
N PHE A 256 -14.56 12.82 8.68
CA PHE A 256 -14.44 11.36 8.72
C PHE A 256 -15.28 10.75 9.86
N SER A 257 -16.50 11.23 10.07
CA SER A 257 -17.39 10.77 11.12
C SER A 257 -18.65 10.12 10.55
N GLU A 258 -19.34 9.31 11.35
CA GLU A 258 -20.57 8.60 10.94
C GLU A 258 -21.68 9.56 10.44
N ARG A 259 -21.68 10.81 10.93
CA ARG A 259 -22.60 11.85 10.45
C ARG A 259 -22.48 12.06 8.93
N TYR A 260 -21.24 12.02 8.42
CA TYR A 260 -20.97 12.28 7.01
C TYR A 260 -21.22 11.07 6.10
N LEU A 261 -21.54 9.91 6.66
CA LEU A 261 -21.97 8.77 5.86
C LEU A 261 -23.29 9.09 5.11
N ARG A 262 -24.25 9.77 5.77
CA ARG A 262 -25.50 10.20 5.15
C ARG A 262 -25.42 11.55 4.43
N HIS A 263 -24.49 12.39 4.84
CA HIS A 263 -24.33 13.77 4.33
C HIS A 263 -22.88 14.01 3.90
N PRO A 264 -22.44 13.42 2.75
CA PRO A 264 -21.07 13.53 2.29
C PRO A 264 -20.53 14.96 2.26
N PRO A 265 -19.25 15.19 2.63
CA PRO A 265 -18.65 16.51 2.76
C PRO A 265 -18.28 17.08 1.38
N VAL A 266 -19.29 17.43 0.57
CA VAL A 266 -19.17 17.77 -0.87
C VAL A 266 -18.23 18.93 -1.17
N SER A 267 -17.97 19.82 -0.22
CA SER A 267 -17.00 20.92 -0.36
C SER A 267 -15.57 20.42 -0.52
N TYR A 268 -15.22 19.30 0.08
CA TYR A 268 -13.88 18.67 0.03
C TYR A 268 -13.75 17.63 -1.09
N LEU A 269 -14.87 17.22 -1.66
CA LEU A 269 -14.96 16.21 -2.73
C LEU A 269 -15.01 16.86 -4.15
N LYS A 270 -14.35 18.02 -4.37
CA LYS A 270 -14.38 18.75 -5.66
C LYS A 270 -13.15 18.52 -6.50
#